data_66aceece32e54ab061d9c48588a6ed3e
#
_entry.id   66aceece32e54ab061d9c48588a6ed3e
#
_cell.length_a   1.000
_cell.length_b   1.000
_cell.length_c   1.000
_cell.angle_alpha   90.00
_cell.angle_beta   90.00
_cell.angle_gamma   90.00
#
_symmetry.space_group_name_H-M   'P 1'
#
loop_
_entity.id
_entity.type
_entity.pdbx_description
1 polymer ?
#
loop_
_entity_poly.entity_id
_entity_poly.type
_entity_poly.pdbx_seq_one_letter_code
_entity_poly.pdbx_strand_id
1 'polypeptide(L)' 'MTPFEQGYKAFLEGKQNDANPFDGETCPYSRKRWDCGWARAQVDRRAKR' A
#
# COMPACT_ATOMS: atom_id res chain seq x y z
N MET A 1 -0.26 -10.78 8.18
CA MET A 1 0.06 -9.46 7.66
C MET A 1 -1.19 -8.83 7.06
N THR A 2 -1.51 -7.62 7.47
CA THR A 2 -2.71 -6.95 6.96
C THR A 2 -2.46 -6.36 5.59
N PRO A 3 -3.52 -6.12 4.81
CA PRO A 3 -3.33 -5.44 3.52
C PRO A 3 -2.63 -4.09 3.66
N PHE A 4 -2.92 -3.37 4.73
CA PHE A 4 -2.27 -2.09 4.99
C PHE A 4 -0.75 -2.27 5.11
N GLU A 5 -0.33 -3.26 5.90
CA GLU A 5 1.10 -3.53 6.07
C GLU A 5 1.75 -3.96 4.77
N GLN A 6 1.03 -4.74 3.97
CA GLN A 6 1.56 -5.17 2.70
C GLN A 6 1.79 -3.99 1.77
N GLY A 7 0.85 -3.04 1.74
CA GLY A 7 1.00 -1.86 0.93
C GLY A 7 2.14 -0.98 1.40
N TYR A 8 2.25 -0.83 2.71
CA TYR A 8 3.33 -0.05 3.29
C TYR A 8 4.69 -0.63 2.90
N LYS A 9 4.82 -1.94 3.06
CA LYS A 9 6.06 -2.61 2.75
C LYS A 9 6.38 -2.54 1.25
N ALA A 10 5.34 -2.64 0.42
CA ALA A 10 5.54 -2.57 -1.03
C ALA A 10 6.17 -1.24 -1.42
N PHE A 11 5.72 -0.15 -0.82
CA PHE A 11 6.33 1.15 -1.09
C PHE A 11 7.80 1.17 -0.69
N LEU A 12 8.11 0.61 0.47
CA LEU A 12 9.50 0.58 0.95
C LEU A 12 10.39 -0.26 0.04
N GLU A 13 9.80 -1.22 -0.65
CA GLU A 13 10.53 -2.07 -1.60
C GLU A 13 10.63 -1.44 -2.98
N GLY A 14 10.08 -0.26 -3.15
CA GLY A 14 10.17 0.44 -4.42
C GLY A 14 9.08 0.08 -5.42
N LYS A 15 8.05 -0.63 -4.98
CA LYS A 15 6.96 -1.02 -5.87
C LYS A 15 6.00 0.14 -6.05
N GLN A 16 5.31 0.14 -7.18
CA GLN A 16 4.36 1.19 -7.47
C GLN A 16 2.97 0.82 -6.99
N ASN A 17 2.10 1.81 -6.97
CA ASN A 17 0.73 1.63 -6.51
C ASN A 17 -0.01 0.56 -7.32
N ASP A 18 0.30 0.43 -8.59
CA ASP A 18 -0.36 -0.55 -9.45
C ASP A 18 0.11 -1.98 -9.19
N ALA A 19 1.05 -2.17 -8.28
CA ALA A 19 1.48 -3.51 -7.88
C ALA A 19 0.52 -4.13 -6.86
N ASN A 20 -0.56 -3.43 -6.52
CA ASN A 20 -1.58 -3.91 -5.60
C ASN A 20 -2.10 -5.27 -6.06
N PRO A 21 -1.95 -6.33 -5.25
CA PRO A 21 -2.38 -7.66 -5.64
C PRO A 21 -3.88 -7.91 -5.47
N PHE A 22 -4.58 -6.99 -4.82
CA PHE A 22 -6.00 -7.18 -4.54
C PHE A 22 -6.85 -6.62 -5.66
N ASP A 23 -7.87 -7.40 -6.03
CA ASP A 23 -8.81 -7.00 -7.07
C ASP A 23 -9.89 -6.11 -6.47
N GLY A 24 -10.13 -4.97 -7.11
CA GLY A 24 -11.16 -4.05 -6.64
C GLY A 24 -12.57 -4.60 -6.70
N GLU A 25 -12.80 -5.64 -7.53
CA GLU A 25 -14.12 -6.23 -7.65
C GLU A 25 -14.36 -7.32 -6.60
N THR A 26 -13.34 -8.14 -6.34
CA THR A 26 -13.49 -9.24 -5.40
C THR A 26 -13.03 -8.88 -3.99
N CYS A 27 -12.07 -7.99 -3.87
CA CYS A 27 -11.51 -7.60 -2.58
C CYS A 27 -11.39 -6.07 -2.48
N PRO A 28 -12.52 -5.34 -2.58
CA PRO A 28 -12.46 -3.87 -2.60
C PRO A 28 -11.91 -3.30 -1.30
N TYR A 29 -12.23 -3.92 -0.17
CA TYR A 29 -11.77 -3.44 1.11
C TYR A 29 -10.25 -3.63 1.26
N SER A 30 -9.78 -4.81 0.90
CA SER A 30 -8.35 -5.11 0.98
C SER A 30 -7.55 -4.24 0.03
N ARG A 31 -8.08 -4.02 -1.17
CA ARG A 31 -7.42 -3.15 -2.13
C ARG A 31 -7.27 -1.74 -1.58
N LYS A 32 -8.33 -1.24 -0.97
CA LYS A 32 -8.31 0.11 -0.41
C LYS A 32 -7.31 0.21 0.74
N ARG A 33 -7.26 -0.81 1.59
CA ARG A 33 -6.31 -0.83 2.70
C ARG A 33 -4.88 -0.87 2.21
N TRP A 34 -4.63 -1.68 1.18
CA TRP A 34 -3.30 -1.74 0.59
C TRP A 34 -2.87 -0.38 0.06
N ASP A 35 -3.79 0.28 -0.67
CA ASP A 35 -3.52 1.61 -1.20
C ASP A 35 -3.23 2.60 -0.07
N CYS A 36 -3.98 2.52 1.01
CA CYS A 36 -3.76 3.41 2.16
C CYS A 36 -2.38 3.18 2.77
N GLY A 37 -1.97 1.92 2.90
CA GLY A 37 -0.65 1.61 3.44
C GLY A 37 0.45 2.14 2.55
N TRP A 38 0.29 1.96 1.26
CA TRP A 38 1.26 2.46 0.28
C TRP A 38 1.39 3.99 0.38
N ALA A 39 0.24 4.67 0.41
CA ALA A 39 0.24 6.14 0.50
C ALA A 39 0.82 6.61 1.82
N ARG A 40 0.54 5.90 2.91
CA ARG A 40 1.07 6.25 4.22
C ARG A 40 2.59 6.13 4.23
N ALA A 41 3.11 5.07 3.62
CA ALA A 41 4.55 4.90 3.53
C ALA A 41 5.19 6.04 2.76
N GLN A 42 4.51 6.48 1.70
CA GLN A 42 5.00 7.60 0.91
C GLN A 42 5.09 8.87 1.75
N VAL A 43 4.04 9.13 2.54
CA VAL A 43 4.01 10.32 3.40
C VAL A 43 5.09 10.22 4.48
N ASP A 44 5.21 9.06 5.12
CA ASP A 44 6.20 8.87 6.17
C ASP A 44 7.61 9.05 5.64
N ARG A 45 7.89 8.51 4.46
CA ARG A 45 9.21 8.63 3.88
C ARG A 45 9.52 10.08 3.52
N ARG A 46 8.52 10.79 3.01
CA ARG A 46 8.68 12.18 2.66
C ARG A 46 8.91 13.06 3.88
N ALA A 47 8.24 12.74 5.00
CA ALA A 47 8.38 13.49 6.23
C ALA A 47 9.69 13.21 6.95
N LYS A 48 10.26 12.06 6.73
CA LYS A 48 11.54 11.69 7.35
C LYS A 48 12.69 12.33 6.62
N ARG A 49 13.51 12.99 7.37
CA ARG A 49 14.69 13.65 6.84
C ARG A 49 15.94 13.05 7.46
#